data_53b2985ed58eb4502b6188fa2d3a14ff
#
_entry.id   53b2985ed58eb4502b6188fa2d3a14ff
#
_cell.length_a   1.000
_cell.length_b   1.000
_cell.length_c   1.000
_cell.angle_alpha   90.00
_cell.angle_beta   90.00
_cell.angle_gamma   90.00
#
_symmetry.space_group_name_H-M   'P 1'
#
loop_
_entity.id
_entity.type
_entity.pdbx_description
1 polymer ?
#
loop_
_entity_poly.entity_id
_entity_poly.type
_entity_poly.pdbx_seq_one_letter_code
_entity_poly.pdbx_strand_id
1 'polypeptide(L)'
;MARKYLRITEVIKICGVDTEFVDYLERERIVEPTMRRKLKYYSPDQVDRVRVAHLLMAEMGVNLEGAEIALHMREQMIAMQRQFIELLRLLGRNLKK
;
A
#
# COMPACT_ATOMS: atom_id res chain seq x y z
N MET A 1 -17.51 4.99 -4.47
CA MET A 1 -17.43 3.52 -4.51
C MET A 1 -16.64 3.01 -3.33
N ALA A 2 -17.20 2.05 -2.62
CA ALA A 2 -16.54 1.51 -1.43
C ALA A 2 -15.32 0.68 -1.84
N ARG A 3 -14.23 0.85 -1.10
CA ARG A 3 -13.04 0.05 -1.30
C ARG A 3 -13.25 -1.32 -0.68
N LYS A 4 -12.79 -2.34 -1.37
CA LYS A 4 -12.95 -3.71 -0.94
C LYS A 4 -11.78 -4.15 -0.07
N TYR A 5 -12.09 -4.63 1.13
CA TYR A 5 -11.09 -5.29 1.98
C TYR A 5 -10.98 -6.75 1.54
N LEU A 6 -9.76 -7.27 1.55
CA LEU A 6 -9.49 -8.62 1.09
C LEU A 6 -9.05 -9.52 2.23
N ARG A 7 -9.33 -10.81 2.07
CA ARG A 7 -8.83 -11.85 2.96
C ARG A 7 -7.45 -12.30 2.46
N ILE A 8 -6.71 -12.99 3.32
CA ILE A 8 -5.35 -13.42 2.98
C ILE A 8 -5.30 -14.26 1.70
N THR A 9 -6.29 -15.11 1.49
CA THR A 9 -6.32 -15.96 0.29
C THR A 9 -6.38 -15.15 -1.00
N GLU A 10 -7.06 -14.01 -0.96
CA GLU A 10 -7.15 -13.12 -2.11
C GLU A 10 -5.86 -12.30 -2.27
N VAL A 11 -5.29 -11.86 -1.15
CA VAL A 11 -4.06 -11.06 -1.17
C VAL A 11 -2.90 -11.84 -1.80
N ILE A 12 -2.70 -13.08 -1.36
CA ILE A 12 -1.60 -13.89 -1.90
C ILE A 12 -1.78 -14.18 -3.39
N LYS A 13 -3.02 -14.36 -3.82
CA LYS A 13 -3.31 -14.61 -5.24
C LYS A 13 -3.04 -13.36 -6.07
N ILE A 14 -3.55 -12.21 -5.64
CA ILE A 14 -3.41 -10.96 -6.40
C ILE A 14 -1.96 -10.50 -6.44
N CYS A 15 -1.25 -10.61 -5.31
CA CYS A 15 0.12 -10.12 -5.22
C CYS A 15 1.16 -11.13 -5.70
N GLY A 16 0.76 -12.39 -5.92
CA GLY A 16 1.70 -13.41 -6.36
C GLY A 16 2.72 -13.77 -5.29
N VAL A 17 2.30 -13.81 -4.03
CA VAL A 17 3.17 -14.10 -2.90
C VAL A 17 2.59 -15.25 -2.10
N ASP A 18 3.37 -15.79 -1.16
CA ASP A 18 2.84 -16.80 -0.25
C ASP A 18 2.44 -16.17 1.09
N THR A 19 1.74 -16.96 1.90
CA THR A 19 1.27 -16.50 3.21
C THR A 19 2.43 -16.12 4.11
N GLU A 20 3.53 -16.85 4.03
CA GLU A 20 4.71 -16.61 4.87
C GLU A 20 5.31 -15.24 4.62
N PHE A 21 5.31 -14.79 3.37
CA PHE A 21 5.82 -13.46 3.04
C PHE A 21 4.95 -12.37 3.68
N VAL A 22 3.62 -12.52 3.60
CA VAL A 22 2.71 -11.56 4.21
C VAL A 22 2.89 -11.57 5.72
N ASP A 23 3.00 -12.75 6.33
CA ASP A 23 3.23 -12.87 7.78
C ASP A 23 4.52 -12.17 8.18
N TYR A 24 5.55 -12.31 7.38
CA TYR A 24 6.82 -11.62 7.61
C TYR A 24 6.64 -10.11 7.61
N LEU A 25 5.93 -9.58 6.61
CA LEU A 25 5.68 -8.15 6.53
C LEU A 25 4.85 -7.64 7.71
N GLU A 26 3.94 -8.46 8.22
CA GLU A 26 3.16 -8.10 9.40
C GLU A 26 4.03 -8.07 10.65
N ARG A 27 4.91 -9.04 10.82
CA ARG A 27 5.82 -9.06 11.96
C ARG A 27 6.73 -7.84 11.98
N GLU A 28 7.15 -7.40 10.80
CA GLU A 28 8.02 -6.24 10.67
C GLU A 28 7.25 -4.92 10.57
N ARG A 29 5.93 -4.99 10.75
CA ARG A 29 5.04 -3.82 10.75
C ARG A 29 5.04 -3.03 9.44
N ILE A 30 5.38 -3.67 8.37
CA ILE A 30 5.27 -3.07 7.04
C ILE A 30 3.84 -3.12 6.55
N VAL A 31 3.11 -4.17 6.94
CA VAL A 31 1.72 -4.37 6.59
C VAL A 31 0.92 -4.59 7.87
N GLU A 32 -0.23 -3.93 7.97
CA GLU A 32 -1.10 -4.05 9.13
C GLU A 32 -2.51 -4.45 8.69
N PRO A 33 -2.93 -5.66 9.04
CA PRO A 33 -4.30 -6.09 8.74
C PRO A 33 -5.29 -5.41 9.69
N THR A 34 -6.53 -5.33 9.26
CA THR A 34 -7.63 -4.89 10.10
C THR A 34 -8.33 -6.14 10.65
N MET A 35 -8.50 -6.20 11.97
CA MET A 35 -9.16 -7.33 12.61
C MET A 35 -10.65 -7.06 12.77
N ARG A 36 -11.47 -8.00 12.31
CA ARG A 36 -12.92 -7.96 12.52
C ARG A 36 -13.39 -9.35 12.91
N ARG A 37 -13.98 -9.47 14.09
CA ARG A 37 -14.47 -10.76 14.59
C ARG A 37 -13.41 -11.86 14.52
N LYS A 38 -12.20 -11.51 14.92
CA LYS A 38 -11.04 -12.41 14.96
C LYS A 38 -10.54 -12.86 13.58
N LEU A 39 -11.01 -12.19 12.51
CA LEU A 39 -10.54 -12.46 11.15
C LEU A 39 -9.74 -11.28 10.65
N LYS A 40 -8.71 -11.58 9.87
CA LYS A 40 -7.85 -10.55 9.28
C LYS A 40 -8.40 -10.11 7.92
N TYR A 41 -8.44 -8.80 7.73
CA TYR A 41 -8.81 -8.18 6.46
C TYR A 41 -7.73 -7.20 6.07
N TYR A 42 -7.47 -7.07 4.79
CA TYR A 42 -6.42 -6.19 4.26
C TYR A 42 -7.06 -5.12 3.39
N SER A 43 -6.86 -3.86 3.77
CA SER A 43 -7.36 -2.73 2.99
C SER A 43 -6.61 -2.64 1.66
N PRO A 44 -7.16 -1.96 0.66
CA PRO A 44 -6.46 -1.76 -0.62
C PRO A 44 -5.07 -1.16 -0.45
N ASP A 45 -4.89 -0.25 0.50
CA ASP A 45 -3.58 0.34 0.76
C ASP A 45 -2.60 -0.71 1.28
N GLN A 46 -3.04 -1.62 2.13
CA GLN A 46 -2.18 -2.66 2.65
C GLN A 46 -1.86 -3.71 1.59
N VAL A 47 -2.82 -4.04 0.74
CA VAL A 47 -2.58 -4.94 -0.40
C VAL A 47 -1.52 -4.34 -1.32
N ASP A 48 -1.60 -3.05 -1.57
CA ASP A 48 -0.60 -2.36 -2.39
C ASP A 48 0.78 -2.41 -1.76
N ARG A 49 0.87 -2.27 -0.44
CA ARG A 49 2.14 -2.37 0.27
C ARG A 49 2.76 -3.76 0.12
N VAL A 50 1.95 -4.82 0.18
CA VAL A 50 2.43 -6.18 -0.04
C VAL A 50 3.02 -6.31 -1.45
N ARG A 51 2.29 -5.82 -2.45
CA ARG A 51 2.71 -5.90 -3.84
C ARG A 51 4.03 -5.17 -4.08
N VAL A 52 4.14 -3.95 -3.59
CA VAL A 52 5.34 -3.13 -3.77
C VAL A 52 6.52 -3.71 -2.98
N ALA A 53 6.27 -4.18 -1.76
CA ALA A 53 7.34 -4.82 -0.97
C ALA A 53 7.88 -6.05 -1.69
N HIS A 54 7.00 -6.84 -2.30
CA HIS A 54 7.42 -8.02 -3.06
C HIS A 54 8.29 -7.63 -4.25
N LEU A 55 7.88 -6.61 -4.99
CA LEU A 55 8.67 -6.10 -6.11
C LEU A 55 10.05 -5.66 -5.65
N LEU A 56 10.12 -4.87 -4.60
CA LEU A 56 11.38 -4.34 -4.11
C LEU A 56 12.30 -5.44 -3.57
N MET A 57 11.78 -6.31 -2.74
CA MET A 57 12.59 -7.29 -2.03
C MET A 57 12.89 -8.54 -2.84
N ALA A 58 11.88 -9.12 -3.48
CA ALA A 58 12.05 -10.38 -4.19
C ALA A 58 12.60 -10.19 -5.60
N GLU A 59 12.18 -9.15 -6.30
CA GLU A 59 12.60 -8.97 -7.68
C GLU A 59 13.78 -8.01 -7.83
N MET A 60 13.87 -7.00 -6.99
CA MET A 60 14.95 -6.01 -7.09
C MET A 60 16.06 -6.21 -6.05
N GLY A 61 15.88 -7.15 -5.13
CA GLY A 61 16.90 -7.45 -4.14
C GLY A 61 17.10 -6.40 -3.05
N VAL A 62 16.11 -5.54 -2.85
CA VAL A 62 16.18 -4.53 -1.80
C VAL A 62 15.98 -5.20 -0.44
N ASN A 63 16.77 -4.82 0.56
CA ASN A 63 16.60 -5.38 1.90
C ASN A 63 15.41 -4.75 2.62
N LEU A 64 15.08 -5.29 3.79
CA LEU A 64 13.91 -4.85 4.55
C LEU A 64 13.94 -3.35 4.85
N GLU A 65 15.08 -2.86 5.34
CA GLU A 65 15.22 -1.45 5.69
C GLU A 65 15.03 -0.56 4.47
N GLY A 66 15.60 -0.95 3.33
CA GLY A 66 15.43 -0.21 2.09
C GLY A 66 14.00 -0.23 1.61
N ALA A 67 13.30 -1.37 1.77
CA ALA A 67 11.91 -1.48 1.39
C ALA A 67 11.03 -0.57 2.25
N GLU A 68 11.30 -0.50 3.55
CA GLU A 68 10.56 0.39 4.45
C GLU A 68 10.71 1.86 4.03
N ILE A 69 11.95 2.26 3.76
CA ILE A 69 12.24 3.63 3.33
C ILE A 69 11.53 3.94 2.01
N ALA A 70 11.64 3.02 1.06
CA ALA A 70 11.05 3.22 -0.26
C ALA A 70 9.52 3.34 -0.18
N LEU A 71 8.88 2.49 0.63
CA LEU A 71 7.44 2.54 0.83
C LEU A 71 7.01 3.85 1.47
N HIS A 72 7.75 4.31 2.46
CA HIS A 72 7.44 5.57 3.12
C HIS A 72 7.56 6.75 2.16
N MET A 73 8.65 6.79 1.39
CA MET A 73 8.85 7.84 0.39
C MET A 73 7.77 7.83 -0.68
N ARG A 74 7.39 6.63 -1.12
CA ARG A 74 6.32 6.47 -2.11
C ARG A 74 5.01 7.05 -1.61
N GLU A 75 4.67 6.79 -0.35
CA GLU A 75 3.45 7.32 0.24
C GLU A 75 3.47 8.83 0.35
N GLN A 76 4.62 9.40 0.68
CA GLN A 76 4.78 10.84 0.70
C GLN A 76 4.62 11.45 -0.70
N MET A 77 5.17 10.80 -1.71
CA MET A 77 5.03 11.26 -3.09
C MET A 77 3.57 11.24 -3.54
N ILE A 78 2.85 10.18 -3.20
CA ILE A 78 1.44 10.07 -3.54
C ILE A 78 0.63 11.18 -2.85
N ALA A 79 0.92 11.43 -1.57
CA ALA A 79 0.23 12.49 -0.83
C ALA A 79 0.50 13.86 -1.45
N MET A 80 1.74 14.13 -1.81
CA MET A 80 2.10 15.40 -2.46
C MET A 80 1.41 15.53 -3.81
N GLN A 81 1.34 14.46 -4.56
CA GLN A 81 0.67 14.46 -5.86
C GLN A 81 -0.80 14.82 -5.72
N ARG A 82 -1.46 14.26 -4.71
CA ARG A 82 -2.87 14.57 -4.43
C ARG A 82 -3.04 16.04 -4.06
N GLN A 83 -2.15 16.56 -3.23
CA GLN A 83 -2.18 17.99 -2.85
C GLN A 83 -1.99 18.88 -4.05
N PHE A 84 -1.08 18.52 -4.93
CA PHE A 84 -0.81 19.30 -6.15
C PHE A 84 -2.04 19.32 -7.06
N ILE A 85 -2.67 18.18 -7.25
CA ILE A 85 -3.88 18.08 -8.07
C ILE A 85 -5.00 18.93 -7.47
N GLU A 86 -5.15 18.88 -6.15
CA GLU A 86 -6.17 19.69 -5.48
C GLU A 86 -5.91 21.17 -5.64
N LEU A 87 -4.66 21.58 -5.54
CA LEU A 87 -4.28 22.98 -5.77
C LEU A 87 -4.63 23.41 -7.19
N LEU A 88 -4.30 22.59 -8.19
CA LEU A 88 -4.63 22.88 -9.58
C LEU A 88 -6.14 23.04 -9.78
N ARG A 89 -6.93 22.19 -9.11
CA ARG A 89 -8.39 22.27 -9.18
C ARG A 89 -8.90 23.58 -8.62
N LEU A 90 -8.35 24.02 -7.50
CA LEU A 90 -8.75 25.27 -6.87
C LEU A 90 -8.34 26.48 -7.75
N LEU A 91 -7.15 26.44 -8.30
CA LEU A 91 -6.69 27.51 -9.20
C LEU A 91 -7.52 27.55 -10.48
N GLY A 92 -7.89 26.38 -10.99
CA GLY A 92 -8.74 26.30 -12.17
C GLY A 92 -10.10 26.93 -11.94
N ARG A 93 -10.69 26.73 -10.78
CA ARG A 93 -11.96 27.33 -10.43
C ARG A 93 -11.85 28.85 -10.39
N ASN A 94 -10.76 29.36 -9.79
CA ASN A 94 -10.56 30.79 -9.67
C ASN A 94 -10.33 31.48 -11.01
N LEU A 95 -9.73 30.75 -11.94
CA LEU A 95 -9.40 31.31 -13.26
C LEU A 95 -10.57 31.25 -14.24
N LYS A 96 -11.57 30.40 -13.96
CA LYS A 96 -12.72 30.19 -14.84
C LYS A 96 -13.90 31.06 -14.46
N LYS A 97 -13.72 32.29 -14.32
CA LYS A 97 -14.87 33.14 -14.01
C LYS A 97 -15.54 33.67 -15.24
#